data_9cc1ca65d2d230e9ede75e21c8730541
#
_entry.id   9cc1ca65d2d230e9ede75e21c8730541
#
_cell.length_a   1.000
_cell.length_b   1.000
_cell.length_c   1.000
_cell.angle_alpha   90.00
_cell.angle_beta   90.00
_cell.angle_gamma   90.00
#
_symmetry.space_group_name_H-M   'P 1'
#
loop_
_entity.id
_entity.type
_entity.pdbx_description
1 polymer ?
#
loop_
_entity_poly.entity_id
_entity_poly.type
_entity_poly.pdbx_seq_one_letter_code
_entity_poly.pdbx_strand_id
1 'polypeptide(L)'
;DMIKGGGLVRLAAPAKVAALVLSDVVGDPLEVIASGPAYPDPTTFADALAVLGKAAKHESVPGSIHRHMVKGVEGKIPETLKADEPDAGLGFNKIIASNKDACAAAVAMARKLGFSAEIVSESLVGEARTAGVQIAATARSRAALRKPFMRIWGGETTVTVTGKGKGGRNLELALASVKGMAGLAATHLLTLATDGEDGPTDAAGAVVS
;
A
#
# COMPACT_ATOMS: atom_id res chain seq x y z
N ASP A 1 -7.24 -20.26 -0.41
CA ASP A 1 -8.10 -19.30 0.25
C ASP A 1 -9.46 -19.30 -0.43
N MET A 2 -10.54 -19.45 0.33
CA MET A 2 -11.90 -19.61 -0.22
C MET A 2 -12.67 -18.31 -0.36
N ILE A 3 -12.21 -17.23 0.28
CA ILE A 3 -12.96 -15.97 0.33
C ILE A 3 -12.39 -14.87 -0.60
N LYS A 4 -11.14 -14.97 -1.04
CA LYS A 4 -10.50 -13.99 -1.92
C LYS A 4 -10.97 -14.12 -3.37
N GLY A 5 -10.69 -13.12 -4.20
CA GLY A 5 -11.11 -13.12 -5.59
C GLY A 5 -12.61 -13.30 -5.80
N GLY A 6 -13.43 -12.56 -5.03
CA GLY A 6 -14.88 -12.66 -5.06
C GLY A 6 -15.47 -13.88 -4.35
N GLY A 7 -14.64 -14.73 -3.74
CA GLY A 7 -15.09 -15.96 -3.11
C GLY A 7 -16.09 -15.75 -1.96
N LEU A 8 -15.95 -14.61 -1.22
CA LEU A 8 -16.92 -14.26 -0.18
C LEU A 8 -18.33 -14.06 -0.75
N VAL A 9 -18.44 -13.44 -1.91
CA VAL A 9 -19.73 -13.20 -2.59
C VAL A 9 -20.37 -14.54 -2.99
N ARG A 10 -19.61 -15.44 -3.61
CA ARG A 10 -20.11 -16.79 -3.95
C ARG A 10 -20.58 -17.56 -2.73
N LEU A 11 -19.83 -17.52 -1.63
CA LEU A 11 -20.18 -18.24 -0.40
C LEU A 11 -21.42 -17.66 0.28
N ALA A 12 -21.65 -16.36 0.13
CA ALA A 12 -22.80 -15.67 0.72
C ALA A 12 -24.08 -15.80 -0.12
N ALA A 13 -23.97 -16.16 -1.42
CA ALA A 13 -25.11 -16.21 -2.33
C ALA A 13 -26.25 -17.07 -1.76
N PRO A 14 -27.53 -16.62 -1.88
CA PRO A 14 -28.04 -15.49 -2.64
C PRO A 14 -27.99 -14.13 -1.89
N ALA A 15 -27.37 -14.05 -0.71
CA ALA A 15 -27.28 -12.80 0.05
C ALA A 15 -26.35 -11.80 -0.63
N LYS A 16 -26.68 -10.51 -0.50
CA LYS A 16 -25.80 -9.43 -0.97
C LYS A 16 -24.68 -9.18 0.05
N VAL A 17 -23.50 -8.91 -0.44
CA VAL A 17 -22.31 -8.54 0.35
C VAL A 17 -22.03 -7.06 0.16
N ALA A 18 -22.02 -6.27 1.23
CA ALA A 18 -21.59 -4.88 1.22
C ALA A 18 -20.21 -4.77 1.91
N ALA A 19 -19.19 -4.41 1.15
CA ALA A 19 -17.83 -4.18 1.64
C ALA A 19 -17.56 -2.66 1.74
N LEU A 20 -17.28 -2.18 2.96
CA LEU A 20 -16.75 -0.85 3.21
C LEU A 20 -15.24 -0.96 3.33
N VAL A 21 -14.52 -0.31 2.43
CA VAL A 21 -13.09 -0.54 2.22
C VAL A 21 -12.28 0.67 2.67
N LEU A 22 -11.29 0.44 3.54
CA LEU A 22 -10.20 1.37 3.79
C LEU A 22 -9.03 0.94 2.88
N SER A 23 -8.52 1.86 2.06
CA SER A 23 -7.46 1.54 1.10
C SER A 23 -6.15 2.25 1.45
N ASP A 24 -5.09 1.48 1.56
CA ASP A 24 -3.69 1.92 1.57
C ASP A 24 -2.95 1.53 0.28
N VAL A 25 -3.65 0.89 -0.65
CA VAL A 25 -3.09 0.44 -1.93
C VAL A 25 -3.08 1.59 -2.94
N VAL A 26 -1.95 1.81 -3.60
CA VAL A 26 -1.81 2.87 -4.60
C VAL A 26 -2.76 2.64 -5.78
N GLY A 27 -3.61 3.64 -6.06
CA GLY A 27 -4.60 3.59 -7.14
C GLY A 27 -5.92 2.92 -6.77
N ASP A 28 -6.06 2.43 -5.54
CA ASP A 28 -7.29 1.87 -4.97
C ASP A 28 -7.95 0.73 -5.79
N PRO A 29 -7.19 -0.22 -6.39
CA PRO A 29 -7.77 -1.31 -7.17
C PRO A 29 -8.49 -2.30 -6.26
N LEU A 30 -9.83 -2.40 -6.36
CA LEU A 30 -10.67 -3.21 -5.49
C LEU A 30 -10.33 -4.71 -5.55
N GLU A 31 -9.86 -5.19 -6.68
CA GLU A 31 -9.41 -6.56 -6.89
C GLU A 31 -8.11 -6.90 -6.14
N VAL A 32 -7.31 -5.89 -5.81
CA VAL A 32 -6.03 -6.04 -5.08
C VAL A 32 -6.21 -5.85 -3.59
N ILE A 33 -7.04 -4.87 -3.17
CA ILE A 33 -7.25 -4.55 -1.76
C ILE A 33 -7.78 -5.79 -1.02
N ALA A 34 -7.05 -6.24 0.01
CA ALA A 34 -7.33 -7.47 0.76
C ALA A 34 -7.49 -8.72 -0.14
N SER A 35 -6.97 -8.67 -1.38
CA SER A 35 -7.17 -9.70 -2.45
C SER A 35 -8.64 -9.84 -2.89
N GLY A 36 -9.41 -8.75 -2.89
CA GLY A 36 -10.72 -8.65 -3.48
C GLY A 36 -11.78 -9.63 -2.98
N PRO A 37 -12.05 -9.76 -1.66
CA PRO A 37 -12.98 -10.80 -1.18
C PRO A 37 -14.41 -10.61 -1.71
N ALA A 38 -14.83 -9.37 -1.94
CA ALA A 38 -16.16 -9.04 -2.45
C ALA A 38 -16.13 -8.42 -3.86
N TYR A 39 -15.02 -8.57 -4.59
CA TYR A 39 -14.85 -8.02 -5.94
C TYR A 39 -14.41 -9.09 -6.92
N PRO A 40 -14.93 -9.12 -8.16
CA PRO A 40 -14.51 -10.08 -9.18
C PRO A 40 -13.01 -9.98 -9.49
N ASP A 41 -12.39 -11.13 -9.67
CA ASP A 41 -10.96 -11.24 -10.01
C ASP A 41 -10.79 -11.34 -11.53
N PRO A 42 -10.13 -10.37 -12.17
CA PRO A 42 -9.89 -10.41 -13.62
C PRO A 42 -8.82 -11.43 -14.02
N THR A 43 -8.01 -11.91 -13.06
CA THR A 43 -6.91 -12.86 -13.34
C THR A 43 -7.37 -14.32 -13.33
N THR A 44 -6.56 -15.21 -13.89
CA THR A 44 -6.85 -16.62 -14.06
C THR A 44 -5.79 -17.50 -13.40
N PHE A 45 -6.06 -18.82 -13.29
CA PHE A 45 -5.03 -19.79 -12.90
C PHE A 45 -3.83 -19.79 -13.85
N ALA A 46 -4.03 -19.48 -15.13
CA ALA A 46 -2.94 -19.38 -16.10
C ALA A 46 -2.02 -18.18 -15.77
N ASP A 47 -2.60 -17.04 -15.41
CA ASP A 47 -1.84 -15.86 -14.99
C ASP A 47 -1.05 -16.14 -13.71
N ALA A 48 -1.68 -16.76 -12.72
CA ALA A 48 -1.03 -17.17 -11.48
C ALA A 48 0.14 -18.13 -11.73
N LEU A 49 -0.04 -19.12 -12.61
CA LEU A 49 1.01 -20.06 -12.98
C LEU A 49 2.18 -19.35 -13.70
N ALA A 50 1.89 -18.38 -14.55
CA ALA A 50 2.92 -17.57 -15.21
C ALA A 50 3.75 -16.74 -14.22
N VAL A 51 3.11 -16.16 -13.18
CA VAL A 51 3.81 -15.46 -12.09
C VAL A 51 4.70 -16.43 -11.30
N LEU A 52 4.18 -17.60 -10.92
CA LEU A 52 4.96 -18.62 -10.23
C LEU A 52 6.17 -19.08 -11.05
N GLY A 53 6.02 -19.23 -12.36
CA GLY A 53 7.11 -19.59 -13.27
C GLY A 53 8.24 -18.54 -13.30
N LYS A 54 7.92 -17.26 -13.13
CA LYS A 54 8.92 -16.19 -12.99
C LYS A 54 9.61 -16.23 -11.62
N ALA A 55 8.85 -16.42 -10.55
CA ALA A 55 9.36 -16.48 -9.18
C ALA A 55 10.23 -17.74 -8.93
N ALA A 56 9.89 -18.87 -9.53
CA ALA A 56 10.63 -20.12 -9.41
C ALA A 56 12.08 -20.08 -9.90
N LYS A 57 12.49 -19.00 -10.58
CA LYS A 57 13.91 -18.76 -10.92
C LYS A 57 14.75 -18.41 -9.69
N HIS A 58 14.13 -17.99 -8.59
CA HIS A 58 14.79 -17.52 -7.37
C HIS A 58 14.50 -18.42 -6.17
N GLU A 59 13.34 -19.09 -6.13
CA GLU A 59 12.95 -19.95 -5.02
C GLU A 59 12.15 -21.18 -5.53
N SER A 60 12.23 -22.29 -4.79
CA SER A 60 11.44 -23.48 -5.13
C SER A 60 9.98 -23.31 -4.74
N VAL A 61 9.07 -23.43 -5.70
CA VAL A 61 7.63 -23.44 -5.43
C VAL A 61 7.23 -24.82 -4.87
N PRO A 62 6.52 -24.88 -3.72
CA PRO A 62 6.01 -26.15 -3.21
C PRO A 62 5.15 -26.88 -4.24
N GLY A 63 5.41 -28.20 -4.44
CA GLY A 63 4.74 -28.98 -5.47
C GLY A 63 3.20 -29.07 -5.30
N SER A 64 2.68 -28.87 -4.08
CA SER A 64 1.22 -28.78 -3.83
C SER A 64 0.60 -27.56 -4.47
N ILE A 65 1.28 -26.39 -4.38
CA ILE A 65 0.83 -25.15 -4.99
C ILE A 65 0.85 -25.28 -6.51
N HIS A 66 1.97 -25.73 -7.08
CA HIS A 66 2.08 -25.94 -8.52
C HIS A 66 0.98 -26.87 -9.06
N ARG A 67 0.75 -28.03 -8.42
CA ARG A 67 -0.32 -28.96 -8.81
C ARG A 67 -1.71 -28.32 -8.72
N HIS A 68 -1.96 -27.48 -7.73
CA HIS A 68 -3.24 -26.78 -7.59
C HIS A 68 -3.46 -25.82 -8.78
N MET A 69 -2.47 -25.04 -9.13
CA MET A 69 -2.55 -24.11 -10.28
C MET A 69 -2.76 -24.84 -11.60
N VAL A 70 -2.02 -25.95 -11.82
CA VAL A 70 -2.19 -26.78 -13.03
C VAL A 70 -3.62 -27.35 -13.13
N LYS A 71 -4.18 -27.85 -12.02
CA LYS A 71 -5.59 -28.33 -12.00
C LYS A 71 -6.58 -27.23 -12.35
N GLY A 72 -6.32 -25.98 -11.92
CA GLY A 72 -7.14 -24.84 -12.30
C GLY A 72 -7.07 -24.55 -13.81
N VAL A 73 -5.87 -24.50 -14.37
CA VAL A 73 -5.68 -24.33 -15.84
C VAL A 73 -6.36 -25.43 -16.64
N GLU A 74 -6.38 -26.66 -16.13
CA GLU A 74 -7.08 -27.81 -16.74
C GLU A 74 -8.60 -27.77 -16.54
N GLY A 75 -9.15 -26.77 -15.86
CA GLY A 75 -10.58 -26.65 -15.56
C GLY A 75 -11.11 -27.63 -14.51
N LYS A 76 -10.22 -28.31 -13.76
CA LYS A 76 -10.57 -29.25 -12.69
C LYS A 76 -10.90 -28.55 -11.36
N ILE A 77 -10.60 -27.28 -11.25
CA ILE A 77 -10.90 -26.41 -10.12
C ILE A 77 -11.55 -25.16 -10.71
N PRO A 78 -12.67 -24.69 -10.15
CA PRO A 78 -13.34 -23.48 -10.66
C PRO A 78 -12.44 -22.25 -10.47
N GLU A 79 -12.49 -21.34 -11.43
CA GLU A 79 -11.84 -20.03 -11.33
C GLU A 79 -12.43 -19.19 -10.18
N THR A 80 -11.72 -18.17 -9.76
CA THR A 80 -12.24 -17.07 -8.94
C THR A 80 -13.47 -16.43 -9.61
N LEU A 81 -14.29 -15.69 -8.84
CA LEU A 81 -15.49 -15.04 -9.37
C LEU A 81 -15.11 -14.08 -10.51
N LYS A 82 -15.79 -14.21 -11.66
CA LYS A 82 -15.60 -13.33 -12.82
C LYS A 82 -16.72 -12.28 -12.91
N ALA A 83 -16.42 -11.16 -13.56
CA ALA A 83 -17.36 -10.04 -13.65
C ALA A 83 -18.64 -10.35 -14.45
N ASP A 84 -18.57 -11.33 -15.34
CA ASP A 84 -19.68 -11.81 -16.17
C ASP A 84 -20.54 -12.90 -15.53
N GLU A 85 -20.14 -13.38 -14.34
CA GLU A 85 -20.92 -14.36 -13.61
C GLU A 85 -22.12 -13.73 -12.87
N PRO A 86 -23.25 -14.44 -12.73
CA PRO A 86 -24.46 -13.91 -12.07
C PRO A 86 -24.24 -13.40 -10.67
N ASP A 87 -23.39 -14.09 -9.88
CA ASP A 87 -23.11 -13.74 -8.50
C ASP A 87 -22.27 -12.45 -8.36
N ALA A 88 -21.58 -12.00 -9.42
CA ALA A 88 -20.80 -10.78 -9.38
C ALA A 88 -21.64 -9.54 -8.99
N GLY A 89 -22.90 -9.51 -9.38
CA GLY A 89 -23.86 -8.46 -9.03
C GLY A 89 -24.32 -8.45 -7.57
N LEU A 90 -23.97 -9.46 -6.77
CA LEU A 90 -24.30 -9.52 -5.34
C LEU A 90 -23.27 -8.77 -4.47
N GLY A 91 -22.10 -8.44 -5.02
CA GLY A 91 -21.04 -7.69 -4.36
C GLY A 91 -21.22 -6.17 -4.53
N PHE A 92 -21.28 -5.43 -3.41
CA PHE A 92 -21.19 -3.97 -3.41
C PHE A 92 -19.93 -3.54 -2.67
N ASN A 93 -19.08 -2.77 -3.31
CA ASN A 93 -17.84 -2.29 -2.74
C ASN A 93 -17.81 -0.77 -2.73
N LYS A 94 -17.45 -0.18 -1.58
CA LYS A 94 -17.28 1.27 -1.45
C LYS A 94 -16.01 1.58 -0.67
N ILE A 95 -15.08 2.28 -1.30
CA ILE A 95 -13.94 2.88 -0.61
C ILE A 95 -14.48 4.04 0.23
N ILE A 96 -14.28 3.98 1.54
CA ILE A 96 -14.74 4.96 2.51
C ILE A 96 -13.63 5.89 3.00
N ALA A 97 -12.38 5.45 2.89
CA ALA A 97 -11.19 6.28 3.06
C ALA A 97 -10.00 5.64 2.33
N SER A 98 -9.10 6.51 1.88
CA SER A 98 -7.90 6.15 1.13
C SER A 98 -6.71 7.00 1.58
N ASN A 99 -5.51 6.67 1.10
CA ASN A 99 -4.32 7.50 1.27
C ASN A 99 -4.55 8.94 0.76
N LYS A 100 -5.30 9.12 -0.33
CA LYS A 100 -5.66 10.42 -0.87
C LYS A 100 -6.47 11.27 0.11
N ASP A 101 -7.44 10.66 0.80
CA ASP A 101 -8.25 11.34 1.80
C ASP A 101 -7.41 11.74 3.02
N ALA A 102 -6.47 10.89 3.44
CA ALA A 102 -5.53 11.21 4.51
C ALA A 102 -4.62 12.40 4.14
N CYS A 103 -4.06 12.42 2.93
CA CYS A 103 -3.27 13.53 2.43
C CYS A 103 -4.08 14.84 2.35
N ALA A 104 -5.31 14.78 1.85
CA ALA A 104 -6.19 15.95 1.76
C ALA A 104 -6.55 16.50 3.16
N ALA A 105 -6.85 15.63 4.11
CA ALA A 105 -7.11 16.00 5.49
C ALA A 105 -5.89 16.65 6.15
N ALA A 106 -4.69 16.12 5.92
CA ALA A 106 -3.45 16.67 6.43
C ALA A 106 -3.18 18.08 5.86
N VAL A 107 -3.39 18.31 4.56
CA VAL A 107 -3.28 19.65 3.95
C VAL A 107 -4.30 20.61 4.56
N ALA A 108 -5.55 20.19 4.71
CA ALA A 108 -6.60 21.02 5.29
C ALA A 108 -6.24 21.44 6.73
N MET A 109 -5.75 20.51 7.54
CA MET A 109 -5.32 20.81 8.90
C MET A 109 -4.09 21.72 8.94
N ALA A 110 -3.09 21.49 8.10
CA ALA A 110 -1.90 22.34 8.00
C ALA A 110 -2.27 23.79 7.67
N ARG A 111 -3.16 24.00 6.70
CA ARG A 111 -3.66 25.34 6.33
C ARG A 111 -4.41 26.00 7.47
N LYS A 112 -5.24 25.26 8.20
CA LYS A 112 -5.94 25.75 9.41
C LYS A 112 -4.98 26.19 10.51
N LEU A 113 -3.82 25.53 10.60
CA LEU A 113 -2.74 25.87 11.54
C LEU A 113 -1.81 27.00 11.02
N GLY A 114 -2.11 27.60 9.86
CA GLY A 114 -1.34 28.74 9.32
C GLY A 114 -0.17 28.36 8.42
N PHE A 115 -0.01 27.09 8.06
CA PHE A 115 1.00 26.66 7.09
C PHE A 115 0.51 26.85 5.65
N SER A 116 1.43 27.24 4.76
CA SER A 116 1.24 26.97 3.34
C SER A 116 1.45 25.47 3.11
N ALA A 117 0.48 24.74 2.56
CA ALA A 117 0.54 23.30 2.46
C ALA A 117 0.19 22.79 1.07
N GLU A 118 0.97 21.80 0.60
CA GLU A 118 0.79 21.14 -0.70
C GLU A 118 0.97 19.63 -0.57
N ILE A 119 0.24 18.86 -1.38
CA ILE A 119 0.50 17.45 -1.63
C ILE A 119 1.54 17.38 -2.76
N VAL A 120 2.67 16.74 -2.50
CA VAL A 120 3.72 16.54 -3.51
C VAL A 120 3.48 15.24 -4.29
N SER A 121 3.01 14.21 -3.59
CA SER A 121 2.65 12.92 -4.19
C SER A 121 1.59 12.22 -3.33
N GLU A 122 0.68 11.52 -3.97
CA GLU A 122 -0.28 10.60 -3.35
C GLU A 122 0.09 9.13 -3.63
N SER A 123 1.20 8.92 -4.34
CA SER A 123 1.62 7.59 -4.82
C SER A 123 3.14 7.38 -4.68
N LEU A 124 3.71 7.80 -3.54
CA LEU A 124 5.12 7.56 -3.25
C LEU A 124 5.36 6.06 -3.12
N VAL A 125 6.20 5.50 -4.00
CA VAL A 125 6.54 4.08 -4.04
C VAL A 125 8.06 3.89 -4.15
N GLY A 126 8.51 2.65 -4.05
CA GLY A 126 9.91 2.27 -4.18
C GLY A 126 10.62 2.16 -2.84
N GLU A 127 11.94 2.11 -2.86
CA GLU A 127 12.77 1.86 -1.68
C GLU A 127 12.71 3.02 -0.69
N ALA A 128 12.32 2.75 0.55
CA ALA A 128 12.15 3.74 1.62
C ALA A 128 13.40 4.58 1.88
N ARG A 129 14.57 3.94 1.84
CA ARG A 129 15.87 4.61 1.97
C ARG A 129 16.09 5.65 0.88
N THR A 130 15.76 5.33 -0.36
CA THR A 130 15.89 6.26 -1.49
C THR A 130 14.92 7.42 -1.36
N ALA A 131 13.67 7.14 -0.99
CA ALA A 131 12.65 8.15 -0.76
C ALA A 131 13.06 9.13 0.35
N GLY A 132 13.60 8.64 1.47
CA GLY A 132 14.07 9.47 2.58
C GLY A 132 15.16 10.47 2.17
N VAL A 133 16.15 10.02 1.40
CA VAL A 133 17.20 10.90 0.86
C VAL A 133 16.63 11.97 -0.07
N GLN A 134 15.71 11.60 -0.96
CA GLN A 134 15.08 12.54 -1.91
C GLN A 134 14.23 13.58 -1.18
N ILE A 135 13.43 13.19 -0.20
CA ILE A 135 12.59 14.09 0.60
C ILE A 135 13.48 15.08 1.38
N ALA A 136 14.55 14.61 2.01
CA ALA A 136 15.50 15.48 2.71
C ALA A 136 16.16 16.50 1.77
N ALA A 137 16.52 16.11 0.55
CA ALA A 137 17.05 17.02 -0.45
C ALA A 137 16.04 18.14 -0.82
N THR A 138 14.74 17.80 -0.92
CA THR A 138 13.69 18.81 -1.16
C THR A 138 13.51 19.74 0.04
N ALA A 139 13.62 19.26 1.27
CA ALA A 139 13.57 20.08 2.47
C ALA A 139 14.72 21.10 2.48
N ARG A 140 15.94 20.67 2.17
CA ARG A 140 17.13 21.53 2.10
C ARG A 140 16.98 22.64 1.05
N SER A 141 16.43 22.35 -0.13
CA SER A 141 16.22 23.36 -1.17
C SER A 141 15.21 24.46 -0.81
N ARG A 142 14.39 24.23 0.22
CA ARG A 142 13.31 25.14 0.67
C ARG A 142 13.55 25.76 2.05
N ALA A 143 14.64 25.45 2.71
CA ALA A 143 14.95 25.91 4.08
C ALA A 143 15.04 27.43 4.21
N ALA A 144 15.20 28.18 3.12
CA ALA A 144 15.26 29.62 3.10
C ALA A 144 13.89 30.33 3.08
N LEU A 145 12.78 29.58 3.03
CA LEU A 145 11.44 30.20 3.01
C LEU A 145 11.10 30.84 4.35
N ARG A 146 10.62 32.12 4.30
CA ARG A 146 10.27 32.90 5.50
C ARG A 146 8.90 32.52 6.11
N LYS A 147 8.01 31.86 5.35
CA LYS A 147 6.68 31.48 5.83
C LYS A 147 6.68 29.97 6.14
N PRO A 148 6.01 29.55 7.23
CA PRO A 148 5.89 28.14 7.52
C PRO A 148 5.18 27.43 6.37
N PHE A 149 5.74 26.31 5.92
CA PHE A 149 5.15 25.50 4.87
C PHE A 149 5.22 24.02 5.25
N MET A 150 4.32 23.23 4.67
CA MET A 150 4.27 21.80 4.84
C MET A 150 4.15 21.13 3.48
N ARG A 151 4.92 20.08 3.28
CA ARG A 151 4.85 19.21 2.12
C ARG A 151 4.43 17.82 2.56
N ILE A 152 3.51 17.22 1.83
CA ILE A 152 2.92 15.94 2.18
C ILE A 152 3.15 14.97 1.03
N TRP A 153 3.66 13.80 1.37
CA TRP A 153 3.78 12.64 0.50
C TRP A 153 2.95 11.52 1.10
N GLY A 154 2.06 10.97 0.32
CA GLY A 154 1.34 9.75 0.63
C GLY A 154 1.75 8.64 -0.32
N GLY A 155 1.63 7.40 0.11
CA GLY A 155 1.98 6.23 -0.67
C GLY A 155 2.48 5.09 0.21
N GLU A 156 3.08 4.10 -0.41
CA GLU A 156 3.60 2.90 0.25
C GLU A 156 4.98 2.55 -0.29
N THR A 157 6.02 2.85 0.51
CA THR A 157 7.39 2.46 0.18
C THR A 157 7.69 1.04 0.62
N THR A 158 8.75 0.45 0.10
CA THR A 158 9.23 -0.89 0.42
C THR A 158 10.60 -0.84 1.11
N VAL A 159 10.96 -1.92 1.80
CA VAL A 159 12.29 -2.10 2.40
C VAL A 159 12.87 -3.42 1.94
N THR A 160 14.06 -3.38 1.36
CA THR A 160 14.86 -4.58 1.12
C THR A 160 15.59 -4.93 2.41
N VAL A 161 15.13 -5.99 3.08
CA VAL A 161 15.70 -6.44 4.35
C VAL A 161 17.04 -7.12 4.09
N THR A 162 18.13 -6.48 4.56
CA THR A 162 19.50 -7.01 4.44
C THR A 162 20.13 -7.36 5.78
N GLY A 163 19.55 -6.89 6.88
CA GLY A 163 20.06 -7.04 8.24
C GLY A 163 19.15 -7.89 9.13
N LYS A 164 19.55 -8.01 10.40
CA LYS A 164 18.79 -8.72 11.45
C LYS A 164 18.10 -7.74 12.42
N GLY A 165 18.15 -6.44 12.15
CA GLY A 165 17.52 -5.40 12.96
C GLY A 165 16.00 -5.41 12.84
N LYS A 166 15.33 -4.73 13.79
CA LYS A 166 13.91 -4.44 13.72
C LYS A 166 13.71 -3.04 13.16
N GLY A 167 12.72 -2.88 12.30
CA GLY A 167 12.35 -1.62 11.68
C GLY A 167 11.19 -1.82 10.70
N GLY A 168 10.78 -0.73 10.09
CA GLY A 168 9.77 -0.71 9.04
C GLY A 168 10.07 0.37 8.02
N ARG A 169 9.20 0.53 7.04
CA ARG A 169 9.40 1.46 5.93
C ARG A 169 9.43 2.93 6.37
N ASN A 170 8.63 3.30 7.35
CA ASN A 170 8.61 4.67 7.86
C ASN A 170 9.86 4.99 8.69
N LEU A 171 10.30 4.06 9.52
CA LEU A 171 11.55 4.18 10.28
C LEU A 171 12.78 4.23 9.37
N GLU A 172 12.83 3.39 8.32
CA GLU A 172 13.91 3.39 7.34
C GLU A 172 13.96 4.69 6.53
N LEU A 173 12.80 5.22 6.11
CA LEU A 173 12.68 6.50 5.42
C LEU A 173 13.18 7.64 6.31
N ALA A 174 12.73 7.69 7.56
CA ALA A 174 13.16 8.69 8.54
C ALA A 174 14.67 8.62 8.78
N LEU A 175 15.22 7.44 9.03
CA LEU A 175 16.64 7.23 9.27
C LEU A 175 17.49 7.69 8.06
N ALA A 176 17.06 7.35 6.85
CA ALA A 176 17.76 7.74 5.63
C ALA A 176 17.78 9.26 5.40
N SER A 177 16.78 9.98 5.93
CA SER A 177 16.68 11.44 5.81
C SER A 177 17.63 12.20 6.75
N VAL A 178 18.09 11.60 7.86
CA VAL A 178 18.83 12.27 8.95
C VAL A 178 20.03 13.06 8.42
N LYS A 179 20.88 12.45 7.59
CA LYS A 179 22.07 13.13 7.04
C LYS A 179 21.69 14.33 6.18
N GLY A 180 20.63 14.21 5.37
CA GLY A 180 20.13 15.29 4.53
C GLY A 180 19.47 16.42 5.32
N MET A 181 18.86 16.12 6.47
CA MET A 181 18.22 17.07 7.36
C MET A 181 19.19 17.79 8.30
N ALA A 182 20.38 17.25 8.53
CA ALA A 182 21.35 17.77 9.47
C ALA A 182 21.68 19.26 9.20
N GLY A 183 21.60 20.09 10.24
CA GLY A 183 21.85 21.53 10.18
C GLY A 183 20.74 22.38 9.58
N LEU A 184 19.57 21.83 9.28
CA LEU A 184 18.39 22.59 8.88
C LEU A 184 17.65 23.09 10.13
N ALA A 185 17.69 24.41 10.37
CA ALA A 185 16.95 25.01 11.48
C ALA A 185 15.43 24.99 11.20
N ALA A 186 14.62 24.78 12.25
CA ALA A 186 13.15 24.82 12.22
C ALA A 186 12.52 23.97 11.08
N THR A 187 13.17 22.87 10.75
CA THR A 187 12.73 21.95 9.71
C THR A 187 12.59 20.55 10.29
N HIS A 188 11.41 19.95 10.13
CA HIS A 188 11.10 18.64 10.69
C HIS A 188 10.56 17.73 9.58
N LEU A 189 10.89 16.46 9.65
CA LEU A 189 10.28 15.41 8.85
C LEU A 189 9.58 14.44 9.79
N LEU A 190 8.30 14.18 9.54
CA LEU A 190 7.50 13.16 10.20
C LEU A 190 7.18 12.06 9.20
N THR A 191 7.44 10.83 9.57
CA THR A 191 6.93 9.64 8.88
C THR A 191 5.87 8.98 9.74
N LEU A 192 4.79 8.47 9.12
CA LEU A 192 3.67 7.89 9.84
C LEU A 192 2.97 6.80 9.03
N ALA A 193 2.87 5.61 9.60
CA ALA A 193 1.98 4.55 9.14
C ALA A 193 0.55 4.84 9.63
N THR A 194 -0.40 4.92 8.72
CA THR A 194 -1.80 5.30 9.04
C THR A 194 -2.57 4.21 9.78
N ASP A 195 -2.10 2.96 9.73
CA ASP A 195 -2.59 1.82 10.51
C ASP A 195 -2.02 1.77 11.95
N GLY A 196 -1.00 2.61 12.22
CA GLY A 196 -0.38 2.73 13.55
C GLY A 196 0.79 1.80 13.79
N GLU A 197 1.22 1.00 12.81
CA GLU A 197 2.32 0.04 12.95
C GLU A 197 3.37 0.19 11.84
N ASP A 198 4.65 0.10 12.18
CA ASP A 198 5.75 0.14 11.20
C ASP A 198 6.65 -1.09 11.34
N GLY A 199 6.33 -2.14 10.59
CA GLY A 199 6.99 -3.43 10.67
C GLY A 199 6.82 -4.08 12.05
N PRO A 200 7.76 -4.92 12.51
CA PRO A 200 7.67 -5.60 13.81
C PRO A 200 8.13 -4.70 14.98
N THR A 201 7.69 -3.44 14.98
CA THR A 201 8.03 -2.45 16.02
C THR A 201 6.77 -1.96 16.75
N ASP A 202 6.96 -1.24 17.83
CA ASP A 202 5.93 -0.55 18.61
C ASP A 202 5.75 0.92 18.18
N ALA A 203 6.33 1.29 17.04
CA ALA A 203 6.28 2.63 16.48
C ALA A 203 5.44 2.67 15.20
N ALA A 204 4.73 3.76 14.98
CA ALA A 204 4.03 4.04 13.71
C ALA A 204 4.91 4.82 12.72
N GLY A 205 6.07 5.28 13.14
CA GLY A 205 6.99 6.09 12.35
C GLY A 205 7.97 6.86 13.24
N ALA A 206 8.55 7.95 12.71
CA ALA A 206 9.54 8.73 13.44
C ALA A 206 9.49 10.22 13.07
N VAL A 207 10.08 11.05 13.94
CA VAL A 207 10.35 12.46 13.69
C VAL A 207 11.86 12.67 13.58
N VAL A 208 12.27 13.41 12.55
CA VAL A 208 13.65 13.88 12.35
C VAL A 208 13.66 15.41 12.41
N SER A 209 14.52 15.97 13.23
CA SER A 209 14.65 17.44 13.46
C SER A 209 16.10 17.85 13.56
#